data_bdf5eb8479aa64d7cfb4823090ef9b0c
#
_entry.id   bdf5eb8479aa64d7cfb4823090ef9b0c
#
_cell.length_a   1.000
_cell.length_b   1.000
_cell.length_c   1.000
_cell.angle_alpha   90.00
_cell.angle_beta   90.00
_cell.angle_gamma   90.00
#
_symmetry.space_group_name_H-M   'P 1'
#
loop_
_entity.id
_entity.type
_entity.pdbx_description
1 polymer ?
#
loop_
_entity_poly.entity_id
_entity_poly.type
_entity_poly.pdbx_seq_one_letter_code
_entity_poly.pdbx_strand_id
1 'polypeptide(L)'
;MTVQTEDSRSLVKKFVSAFGDQRFDDAQSLLHDEFVAHAAGDVPYSGDYRGAAGFLELVTKMSEALEVMPTSEMQFIADGDTVVLHYRLSFTGRVSGKSAEMSMSEVFTVRDGLIAELDVFYKNPSAVRALLAE
;
A
#
# COMPACT_ATOMS: atom_id res chain seq x y z
N MET A 1 -9.67 -20.57 -12.44
CA MET A 1 -8.86 -19.93 -11.39
C MET A 1 -8.18 -21.00 -10.56
N THR A 2 -6.91 -20.83 -10.23
CA THR A 2 -6.16 -21.85 -9.49
C THR A 2 -6.27 -21.65 -7.98
N VAL A 3 -5.98 -22.69 -7.20
CA VAL A 3 -5.89 -22.59 -5.73
C VAL A 3 -4.86 -21.55 -5.34
N GLN A 4 -3.71 -21.50 -6.04
CA GLN A 4 -2.66 -20.50 -5.80
C GLN A 4 -3.18 -19.08 -5.96
N THR A 5 -3.99 -18.83 -6.99
CA THR A 5 -4.59 -17.51 -7.21
C THR A 5 -5.50 -17.09 -6.06
N GLU A 6 -6.34 -18.02 -5.58
CA GLU A 6 -7.24 -17.75 -4.45
C GLU A 6 -6.48 -17.57 -3.15
N ASP A 7 -5.42 -18.37 -2.92
CA ASP A 7 -4.58 -18.24 -1.73
C ASP A 7 -3.87 -16.89 -1.72
N SER A 8 -3.35 -16.45 -2.87
CA SER A 8 -2.68 -15.14 -3.00
C SER A 8 -3.66 -14.01 -2.72
N ARG A 9 -4.86 -14.07 -3.30
CA ARG A 9 -5.90 -13.07 -3.05
C ARG A 9 -6.27 -13.00 -1.58
N SER A 10 -6.48 -14.16 -0.94
CA SER A 10 -6.84 -14.22 0.48
C SER A 10 -5.76 -13.65 1.37
N LEU A 11 -4.50 -13.92 1.05
CA LEU A 11 -3.36 -13.40 1.81
C LEU A 11 -3.33 -11.88 1.76
N VAL A 12 -3.47 -11.30 0.57
CA VAL A 12 -3.44 -9.84 0.41
C VAL A 12 -4.65 -9.21 1.09
N LYS A 13 -5.83 -9.83 1.01
CA LYS A 13 -7.01 -9.34 1.73
C LYS A 13 -6.78 -9.30 3.23
N LYS A 14 -6.16 -10.34 3.80
CA LYS A 14 -5.82 -10.37 5.22
C LYS A 14 -4.86 -9.24 5.59
N PHE A 15 -3.85 -9.02 4.75
CA PHE A 15 -2.87 -7.95 4.97
C PHE A 15 -3.55 -6.58 4.97
N VAL A 16 -4.38 -6.30 3.97
CA VAL A 16 -5.08 -5.02 3.84
C VAL A 16 -6.04 -4.80 5.00
N SER A 17 -6.75 -5.85 5.43
CA SER A 17 -7.66 -5.78 6.57
C SER A 17 -6.90 -5.47 7.87
N ALA A 18 -5.80 -6.16 8.11
CA ALA A 18 -4.97 -5.93 9.29
C ALA A 18 -4.42 -4.51 9.31
N PHE A 19 -3.94 -4.04 8.16
CA PHE A 19 -3.43 -2.68 8.01
C PHE A 19 -4.53 -1.64 8.27
N GLY A 20 -5.70 -1.81 7.68
CA GLY A 20 -6.83 -0.89 7.84
C GLY A 20 -7.35 -0.82 9.27
N ASP A 21 -7.24 -1.92 10.01
CA ASP A 21 -7.62 -1.98 11.44
C ASP A 21 -6.48 -1.58 12.37
N GLN A 22 -5.37 -1.11 11.82
CA GLN A 22 -4.16 -0.74 12.56
C GLN A 22 -3.54 -1.88 13.36
N ARG A 23 -3.79 -3.12 12.95
CA ARG A 23 -3.15 -4.32 13.52
C ARG A 23 -1.83 -4.55 12.80
N PHE A 24 -0.85 -3.67 13.07
CA PHE A 24 0.41 -3.65 12.32
C PHE A 24 1.27 -4.90 12.56
N ASP A 25 1.24 -5.46 13.77
CA ASP A 25 1.96 -6.71 14.05
C ASP A 25 1.43 -7.85 13.18
N ASP A 26 0.09 -7.94 13.05
CA ASP A 26 -0.54 -8.95 12.20
C ASP A 26 -0.17 -8.72 10.74
N ALA A 27 -0.20 -7.47 10.27
CA ALA A 27 0.18 -7.15 8.91
C ALA A 27 1.65 -7.53 8.64
N GLN A 28 2.55 -7.17 9.55
CA GLN A 28 3.96 -7.48 9.40
C GLN A 28 4.23 -9.00 9.36
N SER A 29 3.44 -9.78 10.09
CA SER A 29 3.61 -11.24 10.10
C SER A 29 3.31 -11.91 8.77
N LEU A 30 2.63 -11.21 7.87
CA LEU A 30 2.30 -11.71 6.52
C LEU A 30 3.37 -11.36 5.49
N LEU A 31 4.41 -10.63 5.88
CA LEU A 31 5.48 -10.21 4.97
C LEU A 31 6.62 -11.23 4.96
N HIS A 32 7.15 -11.48 3.76
CA HIS A 32 8.32 -12.33 3.56
C HIS A 32 9.55 -11.65 4.19
N ASP A 33 10.53 -12.44 4.63
CA ASP A 33 11.78 -11.91 5.19
C ASP A 33 12.51 -10.98 4.22
N GLU A 34 12.37 -11.24 2.91
CA GLU A 34 12.99 -10.43 1.86
C GLU A 34 12.04 -9.40 1.27
N PHE A 35 10.97 -9.08 1.97
CA PHE A 35 9.97 -8.11 1.52
C PHE A 35 10.61 -6.77 1.15
N VAL A 36 10.12 -6.18 0.07
CA VAL A 36 10.44 -4.80 -0.30
C VAL A 36 9.18 -4.09 -0.77
N ALA A 37 8.97 -2.88 -0.27
CA ALA A 37 7.91 -1.98 -0.75
C ALA A 37 8.56 -0.88 -1.59
N HIS A 38 8.03 -0.67 -2.78
CA HIS A 38 8.42 0.45 -3.65
C HIS A 38 7.33 1.50 -3.52
N ALA A 39 7.64 2.59 -2.83
CA ALA A 39 6.69 3.69 -2.67
C ALA A 39 6.50 4.42 -4.00
N ALA A 40 5.40 5.16 -4.12
CA ALA A 40 5.13 5.94 -5.32
C ALA A 40 6.25 6.93 -5.59
N GLY A 41 6.53 7.19 -6.86
CA GLY A 41 7.49 8.20 -7.25
C GLY A 41 6.97 9.62 -7.01
N ASP A 42 7.87 10.60 -7.08
CA ASP A 42 7.53 12.03 -7.05
C ASP A 42 6.86 12.50 -5.74
N VAL A 43 7.12 11.79 -4.64
CA VAL A 43 6.68 12.18 -3.29
C VAL A 43 7.87 12.10 -2.33
N PRO A 44 7.85 12.85 -1.21
CA PRO A 44 9.02 12.86 -0.29
C PRO A 44 9.35 11.50 0.33
N TYR A 45 8.36 10.63 0.49
CA TYR A 45 8.57 9.29 1.03
C TYR A 45 8.81 8.25 -0.06
N SER A 46 9.12 8.67 -1.29
CA SER A 46 9.49 7.78 -2.38
C SER A 46 10.73 6.95 -2.01
N GLY A 47 10.89 5.80 -2.61
CA GLY A 47 12.03 4.92 -2.41
C GLY A 47 11.62 3.51 -2.08
N ASP A 48 12.62 2.69 -1.76
CA ASP A 48 12.44 1.28 -1.43
C ASP A 48 12.58 1.08 0.07
N TYR A 49 11.65 0.30 0.63
CA TYR A 49 11.60 0.02 2.06
C TYR A 49 11.64 -1.50 2.24
N ARG A 50 12.63 -1.99 2.98
CA ARG A 50 12.92 -3.42 3.05
C ARG A 50 12.52 -4.02 4.38
N GLY A 51 11.90 -5.21 4.32
CA GLY A 51 11.48 -5.98 5.47
C GLY A 51 10.30 -5.38 6.21
N ALA A 52 9.90 -6.03 7.29
CA ALA A 52 8.80 -5.56 8.12
C ALA A 52 9.11 -4.20 8.75
N ALA A 53 10.35 -3.97 9.14
CA ALA A 53 10.77 -2.68 9.69
C ALA A 53 10.70 -1.57 8.65
N GLY A 54 11.08 -1.86 7.40
CA GLY A 54 10.97 -0.89 6.30
C GLY A 54 9.53 -0.55 5.98
N PHE A 55 8.64 -1.54 5.98
CA PHE A 55 7.22 -1.31 5.81
C PHE A 55 6.68 -0.35 6.88
N LEU A 56 7.03 -0.57 8.14
CA LEU A 56 6.57 0.29 9.23
C LEU A 56 7.15 1.71 9.09
N GLU A 57 8.39 1.83 8.63
CA GLU A 57 9.01 3.13 8.36
C GLU A 57 8.23 3.90 7.29
N LEU A 58 7.85 3.23 6.20
CA LEU A 58 7.06 3.85 5.13
C LEU A 58 5.71 4.33 5.66
N VAL A 59 5.02 3.48 6.41
CA VAL A 59 3.71 3.82 7.00
C VAL A 59 3.84 5.03 7.93
N THR A 60 4.89 5.07 8.74
CA THR A 60 5.13 6.16 9.67
C THR A 60 5.36 7.48 8.93
N LYS A 61 6.24 7.47 7.92
CA LYS A 61 6.52 8.67 7.12
C LYS A 61 5.27 9.20 6.44
N MET A 62 4.49 8.29 5.84
CA MET A 62 3.26 8.65 5.14
C MET A 62 2.22 9.21 6.10
N SER A 63 2.01 8.57 7.25
CA SER A 63 0.99 8.98 8.20
C SER A 63 1.35 10.27 8.94
N GLU A 64 2.63 10.60 9.09
CA GLU A 64 3.05 11.88 9.64
C GLU A 64 2.73 13.05 8.72
N ALA A 65 2.76 12.82 7.41
CA ALA A 65 2.55 13.86 6.40
C ALA A 65 1.09 13.97 5.94
N LEU A 66 0.37 12.86 5.92
CA LEU A 66 -0.93 12.75 5.26
C LEU A 66 -1.94 11.98 6.12
N GLU A 67 -3.21 12.38 6.01
CA GLU A 67 -4.34 11.51 6.33
C GLU A 67 -4.78 10.86 5.04
N VAL A 68 -4.96 9.55 5.07
CA VAL A 68 -5.32 8.77 3.88
C VAL A 68 -6.56 7.95 4.20
N MET A 69 -7.56 8.02 3.32
CA MET A 69 -8.83 7.32 3.54
C MET A 69 -9.36 6.75 2.23
N PRO A 70 -9.73 5.45 2.21
CA PRO A 70 -10.39 4.88 1.04
C PRO A 70 -11.74 5.55 0.78
N THR A 71 -12.03 5.82 -0.50
CA THR A 71 -13.27 6.47 -0.92
C THR A 71 -14.09 5.60 -1.89
N SER A 72 -13.63 4.40 -2.19
CA SER A 72 -14.35 3.44 -3.00
C SER A 72 -14.16 2.04 -2.46
N GLU A 73 -14.93 1.09 -3.01
CA GLU A 73 -14.68 -0.32 -2.79
C GLU A 73 -13.33 -0.72 -3.36
N MET A 74 -12.71 -1.72 -2.75
CA MET A 74 -11.42 -2.25 -3.18
C MET A 74 -11.64 -3.42 -4.12
N GLN A 75 -10.96 -3.41 -5.27
CA GLN A 75 -10.94 -4.52 -6.20
C GLN A 75 -9.63 -5.28 -6.03
N PHE A 76 -9.74 -6.59 -5.82
CA PHE A 76 -8.58 -7.47 -5.71
C PHE A 76 -8.54 -8.36 -6.95
N ILE A 77 -7.62 -8.07 -7.85
CA ILE A 77 -7.46 -8.76 -9.13
C ILE A 77 -6.23 -9.65 -9.00
N ALA A 78 -6.41 -10.96 -9.07
CA ALA A 78 -5.34 -11.91 -8.81
C ALA A 78 -5.12 -12.86 -9.99
N ASP A 79 -3.86 -13.20 -10.21
CA ASP A 79 -3.45 -14.21 -11.17
C ASP A 79 -2.15 -14.84 -10.66
N GLY A 80 -2.22 -16.11 -10.25
CA GLY A 80 -1.07 -16.80 -9.68
C GLY A 80 -0.55 -16.12 -8.42
N ASP A 81 0.69 -15.69 -8.47
CA ASP A 81 1.39 -15.03 -7.36
C ASP A 81 1.21 -13.51 -7.33
N THR A 82 0.48 -12.95 -8.29
CA THR A 82 0.32 -11.50 -8.42
C THR A 82 -1.09 -11.09 -8.04
N VAL A 83 -1.20 -10.10 -7.17
CA VAL A 83 -2.48 -9.51 -6.79
C VAL A 83 -2.40 -8.00 -6.97
N VAL A 84 -3.34 -7.44 -7.73
CA VAL A 84 -3.47 -6.00 -7.90
C VAL A 84 -4.66 -5.53 -7.09
N LEU A 85 -4.40 -4.60 -6.19
CA LEU A 85 -5.43 -3.91 -5.42
C LEU A 85 -5.67 -2.55 -6.09
N HIS A 86 -6.88 -2.33 -6.56
CA HIS A 86 -7.26 -1.09 -7.25
C HIS A 86 -8.44 -0.43 -6.53
N TYR A 87 -8.30 0.85 -6.20
CA TYR A 87 -9.34 1.59 -5.48
C TYR A 87 -9.05 3.09 -5.51
N ARG A 88 -9.93 3.88 -4.93
CA ARG A 88 -9.74 5.32 -4.83
C ARG A 88 -9.39 5.69 -3.39
N LEU A 89 -8.50 6.65 -3.24
CA LEU A 89 -8.10 7.21 -1.94
C LEU A 89 -8.26 8.72 -1.94
N SER A 90 -8.63 9.25 -0.78
CA SER A 90 -8.50 10.66 -0.48
C SER A 90 -7.24 10.87 0.36
N PHE A 91 -6.44 11.84 -0.02
CA PHE A 91 -5.23 12.26 0.69
C PHE A 91 -5.44 13.68 1.21
N THR A 92 -5.13 13.91 2.47
CA THR A 92 -5.20 15.25 3.07
C THR A 92 -3.85 15.55 3.71
N GLY A 93 -3.22 16.65 3.31
CA GLY A 93 -1.98 17.10 3.94
C GLY A 93 -2.24 17.57 5.36
N ARG A 94 -1.50 17.06 6.33
CA ARG A 94 -1.74 17.40 7.73
C ARG A 94 -1.40 18.85 8.06
N VAL A 95 -0.39 19.41 7.37
CA VAL A 95 0.03 20.80 7.58
C VAL A 95 -0.83 21.75 6.74
N SER A 96 -0.99 21.46 5.45
CA SER A 96 -1.70 22.36 4.53
C SER A 96 -3.21 22.33 4.67
N GLY A 97 -3.77 21.19 5.11
CA GLY A 97 -5.20 20.97 5.14
C GLY A 97 -5.84 20.75 3.77
N LYS A 98 -5.03 20.76 2.72
CA LYS A 98 -5.50 20.55 1.34
C LYS A 98 -5.70 19.05 1.09
N SER A 99 -6.67 18.73 0.23
CA SER A 99 -7.02 17.34 -0.10
C SER A 99 -7.01 17.10 -1.60
N ALA A 100 -6.74 15.86 -1.97
CA ALA A 100 -6.88 15.35 -3.33
C ALA A 100 -7.39 13.92 -3.28
N GLU A 101 -8.26 13.57 -4.22
CA GLU A 101 -8.77 12.21 -4.37
C GLU A 101 -8.35 11.65 -5.71
N MET A 102 -7.93 10.39 -5.76
CA MET A 102 -7.50 9.76 -6.99
C MET A 102 -7.59 8.26 -6.92
N SER A 103 -7.57 7.62 -8.09
CA SER A 103 -7.39 6.18 -8.18
C SER A 103 -5.94 5.82 -7.89
N MET A 104 -5.74 4.63 -7.32
CA MET A 104 -4.40 4.10 -7.14
C MET A 104 -4.44 2.59 -7.31
N SER A 105 -3.28 2.03 -7.56
CA SER A 105 -3.10 0.59 -7.64
C SER A 105 -1.89 0.18 -6.84
N GLU A 106 -2.01 -0.95 -6.17
CA GLU A 106 -0.90 -1.60 -5.46
C GLU A 106 -0.73 -2.98 -6.06
N VAL A 107 0.49 -3.31 -6.48
CA VAL A 107 0.80 -4.62 -7.04
C VAL A 107 1.58 -5.42 -6.00
N PHE A 108 0.97 -6.52 -5.56
CA PHE A 108 1.57 -7.41 -4.57
C PHE A 108 2.10 -8.65 -5.26
N THR A 109 3.30 -9.08 -4.89
CA THR A 109 3.87 -10.36 -5.33
C THR A 109 3.98 -11.28 -4.11
N VAL A 110 3.46 -12.48 -4.25
CA VAL A 110 3.46 -13.51 -3.20
C VAL A 110 4.57 -14.51 -3.47
N ARG A 111 5.32 -14.92 -2.45
CA ARG A 111 6.35 -15.94 -2.54
C ARG A 111 6.37 -16.71 -1.22
N ASP A 112 6.38 -18.04 -1.33
CA ASP A 112 6.42 -18.93 -0.15
C ASP A 112 5.26 -18.67 0.83
N GLY A 113 4.07 -18.32 0.31
CA GLY A 113 2.90 -18.05 1.12
C GLY A 113 2.92 -16.72 1.88
N LEU A 114 3.86 -15.83 1.55
CA LEU A 114 4.02 -14.53 2.19
C LEU A 114 4.14 -13.44 1.13
N ILE A 115 3.89 -12.20 1.52
CA ILE A 115 3.99 -11.06 0.61
C ILE A 115 5.46 -10.67 0.49
N ALA A 116 6.02 -10.82 -0.72
CA ALA A 116 7.44 -10.56 -0.97
C ALA A 116 7.71 -9.18 -1.56
N GLU A 117 6.71 -8.58 -2.22
CA GLU A 117 6.90 -7.27 -2.86
C GLU A 117 5.57 -6.52 -2.90
N LEU A 118 5.66 -5.21 -2.72
CA LEU A 118 4.55 -4.28 -2.88
C LEU A 118 5.03 -3.11 -3.72
N ASP A 119 4.36 -2.87 -4.84
CA ASP A 119 4.69 -1.78 -5.75
C ASP A 119 3.49 -0.83 -5.82
N VAL A 120 3.68 0.42 -5.45
CA VAL A 120 2.59 1.39 -5.27
C VAL A 120 2.56 2.39 -6.42
N PHE A 121 1.38 2.56 -7.01
CA PHE A 121 1.15 3.49 -8.13
C PHE A 121 0.02 4.44 -7.80
N TYR A 122 0.32 5.73 -7.73
CA TYR A 122 -0.70 6.78 -7.63
C TYR A 122 -1.04 7.27 -9.03
N LYS A 123 -2.30 7.58 -9.28
CA LYS A 123 -2.71 8.14 -10.57
C LYS A 123 -2.02 9.47 -10.86
N ASN A 124 -1.85 10.30 -9.83
CA ASN A 124 -1.24 11.62 -9.96
C ASN A 124 -0.37 11.92 -8.73
N PRO A 125 0.87 11.37 -8.68
CA PRO A 125 1.71 11.57 -7.50
C PRO A 125 2.10 13.04 -7.26
N SER A 126 2.21 13.86 -8.31
CA SER A 126 2.52 15.27 -8.11
C SER A 126 1.40 16.02 -7.39
N ALA A 127 0.15 15.59 -7.55
CA ALA A 127 -0.97 16.15 -6.78
C ALA A 127 -0.84 15.81 -5.29
N VAL A 128 -0.35 14.62 -4.94
CA VAL A 128 -0.08 14.25 -3.56
C VAL A 128 1.06 15.12 -3.00
N ARG A 129 2.13 15.26 -3.77
CA ARG A 129 3.26 16.11 -3.37
C ARG A 129 2.83 17.54 -3.08
N ALA A 130 1.91 18.08 -3.89
CA ALA A 130 1.42 19.45 -3.72
C ALA A 130 0.68 19.65 -2.39
N LEU A 131 0.11 18.58 -1.81
CA LEU A 131 -0.57 18.66 -0.51
C LEU A 131 0.41 18.87 0.65
N LEU A 132 1.68 18.56 0.44
CA LEU A 132 2.72 18.64 1.46
C LEU A 132 3.38 20.02 1.49
N ALA A 133 3.09 20.88 0.52
CA ALA A 133 3.57 22.25 0.49
C ALA A 133 2.72 23.10 1.46
N GLU A 134 3.38 23.99 2.16
CA GLU A 134 2.72 24.90 3.10
C GLU A 134 2.01 26.04 2.36
#